data_fc1f1091a3ea03a4ff5781086a68d6ec
#
_entry.id   fc1f1091a3ea03a4ff5781086a68d6ec
#
_cell.length_a   1.000
_cell.length_b   1.000
_cell.length_c   1.000
_cell.angle_alpha   90.00
_cell.angle_beta   90.00
_cell.angle_gamma   90.00
#
_symmetry.space_group_name_H-M   'P 1'
#
loop_
_entity.id
_entity.type
_entity.pdbx_description
1 polymer ?
#
loop_
_entity_poly.entity_id
_entity_poly.type
_entity_poly.pdbx_seq_one_letter_code
_entity_poly.pdbx_strand_id
1 'polypeptide(L)'
;PGFGNIGDKVFERIKIKPYKIIHPQIYNLGKVPKKINGKIYNKILKKINSSDFTILSHVRHLWVNKNKVSIDEWKNEDKNNDWIINEFSNFLKKSNKKNPLLILFNYGEDVKSSKKLIDELGISNNVIWLPLMERKYITWIISLVDVGVGEFYQVPNMYFGSTGSEILAAGKPLIHGFDFTDAEFKNQFNMNPPPVLAVQKSQDIYTHLINLSNNLIQMKKIGVDSKKWFDKNSGIGLSKKYLDIFKKINK
;
A
#
# COMPACT_ATOMS: atom_id res chain seq x y z
N PRO A 1 -16.60 -7.86 -9.04
CA PRO A 1 -16.09 -7.44 -7.75
C PRO A 1 -16.19 -8.61 -6.79
N GLY A 2 -15.03 -9.07 -6.31
CA GLY A 2 -15.00 -10.26 -5.45
C GLY A 2 -15.68 -9.96 -4.11
N PHE A 3 -16.87 -10.46 -3.93
CA PHE A 3 -17.56 -10.48 -2.64
C PHE A 3 -17.11 -11.67 -1.77
N GLY A 4 -15.96 -12.28 -2.10
CA GLY A 4 -15.47 -13.47 -1.41
C GLY A 4 -16.47 -14.64 -1.47
N ASN A 5 -16.37 -15.56 -0.50
CA ASN A 5 -17.23 -16.76 -0.45
C ASN A 5 -18.76 -16.45 -0.37
N ILE A 6 -19.16 -15.29 0.12
CA ILE A 6 -20.59 -14.92 0.21
C ILE A 6 -21.14 -14.61 -1.19
N GLY A 7 -20.39 -13.85 -1.98
CA GLY A 7 -20.80 -13.53 -3.35
C GLY A 7 -20.88 -14.76 -4.25
N ASP A 8 -19.91 -15.67 -4.13
CA ASP A 8 -19.88 -16.91 -4.90
C ASP A 8 -21.11 -17.77 -4.59
N LYS A 9 -21.52 -17.93 -3.33
CA LYS A 9 -22.75 -18.64 -2.92
C LYS A 9 -24.03 -18.00 -3.51
N VAL A 10 -24.08 -16.67 -3.58
CA VAL A 10 -25.23 -15.98 -4.20
C VAL A 10 -25.30 -16.31 -5.69
N PHE A 11 -24.17 -16.24 -6.41
CA PHE A 11 -24.13 -16.55 -7.84
C PHE A 11 -24.47 -18.00 -8.14
N GLU A 12 -24.00 -18.95 -7.31
CA GLU A 12 -24.37 -20.36 -7.40
C GLU A 12 -25.89 -20.56 -7.23
N ARG A 13 -26.49 -19.90 -6.23
CA ARG A 13 -27.93 -19.98 -5.95
C ARG A 13 -28.79 -19.49 -7.11
N ILE A 14 -28.37 -18.41 -7.78
CA ILE A 14 -29.08 -17.85 -8.93
C ILE A 14 -28.62 -18.44 -10.27
N LYS A 15 -27.74 -19.47 -10.24
CA LYS A 15 -27.19 -20.17 -11.41
C LYS A 15 -26.50 -19.26 -12.44
N ILE A 16 -25.89 -18.18 -11.99
CA ILE A 16 -25.11 -17.27 -12.83
C ILE A 16 -23.62 -17.54 -12.62
N LYS A 17 -22.87 -17.72 -13.71
CA LYS A 17 -21.42 -17.82 -13.68
C LYS A 17 -20.79 -16.42 -13.80
N PRO A 18 -20.28 -15.82 -12.71
CA PRO A 18 -19.71 -14.48 -12.77
C PRO A 18 -18.34 -14.47 -13.46
N TYR A 19 -18.01 -13.35 -14.08
CA TYR A 19 -16.62 -13.08 -14.47
C TYR A 19 -15.83 -12.62 -13.24
N LYS A 20 -14.81 -13.37 -12.87
CA LYS A 20 -13.91 -13.05 -11.74
C LYS A 20 -12.84 -12.08 -12.21
N ILE A 21 -12.93 -10.83 -11.81
CA ILE A 21 -11.95 -9.78 -12.06
C ILE A 21 -11.78 -8.93 -10.80
N ILE A 22 -10.59 -8.38 -10.64
CA ILE A 22 -10.31 -7.48 -9.50
C ILE A 22 -11.14 -6.20 -9.62
N HIS A 23 -11.39 -5.57 -8.48
CA HIS A 23 -12.02 -4.25 -8.42
C HIS A 23 -11.21 -3.25 -9.26
N PRO A 24 -11.85 -2.45 -10.13
CA PRO A 24 -11.15 -1.50 -10.97
C PRO A 24 -10.46 -0.43 -10.13
N GLN A 25 -9.15 -0.40 -10.19
CA GLN A 25 -8.33 0.67 -9.66
C GLN A 25 -7.83 1.50 -10.85
N ILE A 26 -8.55 2.59 -11.13
CA ILE A 26 -8.23 3.44 -12.27
C ILE A 26 -7.29 4.55 -11.81
N TYR A 27 -5.98 4.30 -11.92
CA TYR A 27 -4.96 5.31 -11.69
C TYR A 27 -4.24 5.63 -12.99
N ASN A 28 -4.39 6.86 -13.47
CA ASN A 28 -3.58 7.34 -14.57
C ASN A 28 -2.29 7.97 -14.03
N LEU A 29 -1.26 7.15 -13.84
CA LEU A 29 0.06 7.60 -13.40
C LEU A 29 0.94 8.13 -14.53
N GLY A 30 0.46 8.12 -15.76
CA GLY A 30 1.20 8.67 -16.92
C GLY A 30 1.43 10.18 -16.86
N LYS A 31 0.85 10.85 -15.87
CA LYS A 31 0.95 12.31 -15.68
C LYS A 31 1.45 12.70 -14.30
N VAL A 32 2.41 11.97 -13.75
CA VAL A 32 3.11 12.43 -12.54
C VAL A 32 3.82 13.74 -12.86
N PRO A 33 3.56 14.84 -12.13
CA PRO A 33 4.24 16.08 -12.36
C PRO A 33 5.76 15.91 -12.22
N LYS A 34 6.54 16.30 -13.23
CA LYS A 34 8.01 16.22 -13.16
C LYS A 34 8.58 17.18 -12.11
N LYS A 35 7.90 18.29 -11.88
CA LYS A 35 8.29 19.32 -10.91
C LYS A 35 7.04 19.95 -10.30
N ILE A 36 7.04 20.12 -9.00
CA ILE A 36 6.01 20.85 -8.28
C ILE A 36 6.66 22.04 -7.60
N ASN A 37 6.10 23.22 -7.81
CA ASN A 37 6.59 24.46 -7.23
C ASN A 37 5.80 24.81 -5.96
N GLY A 38 6.50 25.35 -4.95
CA GLY A 38 5.91 25.82 -3.70
C GLY A 38 6.80 25.54 -2.49
N LYS A 39 6.75 26.41 -1.50
CA LYS A 39 7.62 26.32 -0.31
C LYS A 39 7.52 24.97 0.40
N ILE A 40 6.30 24.43 0.55
CA ILE A 40 6.06 23.14 1.21
C ILE A 40 6.70 21.99 0.44
N TYR A 41 6.58 21.96 -0.87
CA TYR A 41 7.14 20.91 -1.72
C TYR A 41 8.66 20.96 -1.78
N ASN A 42 9.24 22.15 -1.81
CA ASN A 42 10.70 22.33 -1.73
C ASN A 42 11.25 21.82 -0.39
N LYS A 43 10.54 22.03 0.73
CA LYS A 43 10.90 21.50 2.05
C LYS A 43 10.84 19.97 2.07
N ILE A 44 9.79 19.37 1.51
CA ILE A 44 9.62 17.93 1.40
C ILE A 44 10.76 17.34 0.56
N LEU A 45 11.01 17.90 -0.62
CA LEU A 45 12.06 17.46 -1.52
C LEU A 45 13.45 17.54 -0.86
N LYS A 46 13.73 18.62 -0.14
CA LYS A 46 14.99 18.76 0.61
C LYS A 46 15.15 17.64 1.64
N LYS A 47 14.10 17.31 2.38
CA LYS A 47 14.12 16.23 3.39
C LYS A 47 14.34 14.86 2.71
N ILE A 48 13.62 14.56 1.63
CA ILE A 48 13.79 13.31 0.88
C ILE A 48 15.23 13.21 0.34
N ASN A 49 15.74 14.25 -0.29
CA ASN A 49 17.08 14.25 -0.89
C ASN A 49 18.22 14.16 0.15
N SER A 50 17.97 14.59 1.39
CA SER A 50 18.93 14.43 2.48
C SER A 50 18.87 13.07 3.16
N SER A 51 17.89 12.23 2.81
CA SER A 51 17.70 10.91 3.41
C SER A 51 18.39 9.83 2.56
N ASP A 52 18.89 8.80 3.23
CA ASP A 52 19.56 7.67 2.59
C ASP A 52 18.66 6.44 2.42
N PHE A 53 17.45 6.50 2.98
CA PHE A 53 16.38 5.53 2.76
C PHE A 53 15.03 6.14 3.13
N THR A 54 14.09 6.17 2.19
CA THR A 54 12.81 6.87 2.34
C THR A 54 11.63 5.91 2.28
N ILE A 55 10.77 5.98 3.29
CA ILE A 55 9.59 5.14 3.45
C ILE A 55 8.36 6.04 3.48
N LEU A 56 7.33 5.68 2.75
CA LEU A 56 6.06 6.41 2.73
C LEU A 56 4.91 5.52 3.16
N SER A 57 4.09 6.01 4.10
CA SER A 57 2.74 5.47 4.33
C SER A 57 1.72 6.60 4.27
N HIS A 58 0.80 6.53 3.30
CA HIS A 58 -0.31 7.48 3.17
C HIS A 58 -1.65 6.87 3.58
N VAL A 59 -1.57 5.88 4.44
CA VAL A 59 -2.72 5.20 5.04
C VAL A 59 -3.38 6.09 6.09
N ARG A 60 -4.70 6.07 6.13
CA ARG A 60 -5.47 6.72 7.20
C ARG A 60 -5.07 6.14 8.56
N HIS A 61 -4.74 7.00 9.53
CA HIS A 61 -4.41 6.56 10.90
C HIS A 61 -5.67 6.12 11.64
N LEU A 62 -5.79 4.80 11.83
CA LEU A 62 -6.91 4.17 12.53
C LEU A 62 -6.41 2.85 13.15
N TRP A 63 -6.17 2.82 14.47
CA TRP A 63 -5.54 1.68 15.13
C TRP A 63 -5.73 1.57 16.66
N VAL A 64 -6.28 2.61 17.30
CA VAL A 64 -6.39 2.64 18.78
C VAL A 64 -7.57 1.81 19.28
N ASN A 65 -8.66 1.76 18.53
CA ASN A 65 -9.91 1.13 18.96
C ASN A 65 -10.07 -0.33 18.51
N LYS A 66 -9.01 -1.13 18.63
CA LYS A 66 -8.95 -2.54 18.17
C LYS A 66 -10.06 -3.46 18.70
N ASN A 67 -10.77 -3.07 19.78
CA ASN A 67 -11.71 -3.94 20.49
C ASN A 67 -13.19 -3.54 20.37
N LYS A 68 -13.55 -2.58 19.53
CA LYS A 68 -14.93 -2.03 19.53
C LYS A 68 -15.85 -2.63 18.47
N VAL A 69 -15.43 -3.66 17.75
CA VAL A 69 -16.19 -4.14 16.61
C VAL A 69 -16.43 -5.63 16.69
N SER A 70 -17.71 -6.03 16.70
CA SER A 70 -18.12 -7.43 16.58
C SER A 70 -17.71 -7.98 15.20
N ILE A 71 -17.37 -9.28 15.19
CA ILE A 71 -16.93 -10.03 14.00
C ILE A 71 -17.98 -10.00 12.86
N ASP A 72 -19.26 -9.71 13.18
CA ASP A 72 -20.37 -9.75 12.23
C ASP A 72 -20.56 -8.48 11.40
N GLU A 73 -19.88 -7.40 11.72
CA GLU A 73 -19.95 -6.16 10.95
C GLU A 73 -18.59 -5.87 10.30
N TRP A 74 -18.59 -5.50 9.04
CA TRP A 74 -17.45 -5.07 8.20
C TRP A 74 -16.58 -3.92 8.77
N LYS A 75 -16.49 -3.79 10.08
CA LYS A 75 -15.89 -2.69 10.83
C LYS A 75 -14.47 -2.95 11.31
N ASN A 76 -13.84 -4.04 10.87
CA ASN A 76 -12.41 -4.21 11.16
C ASN A 76 -11.60 -3.32 10.22
N GLU A 77 -11.85 -2.00 10.29
CA GLU A 77 -11.16 -0.97 9.53
C GLU A 77 -9.77 -0.64 10.08
N ASP A 78 -9.34 -1.37 11.11
CA ASP A 78 -8.06 -1.15 11.77
C ASP A 78 -6.90 -1.29 10.78
N LYS A 79 -6.10 -0.24 10.68
CA LYS A 79 -4.98 -0.15 9.75
C LYS A 79 -3.64 -0.55 10.36
N ASN A 80 -3.61 -0.79 11.66
CA ASN A 80 -2.41 -1.10 12.44
C ASN A 80 -1.24 -0.15 12.14
N ASN A 81 -1.49 1.16 12.12
CA ASN A 81 -0.45 2.16 11.85
C ASN A 81 0.65 2.17 12.92
N ASP A 82 0.37 1.70 14.13
CA ASP A 82 1.33 1.48 15.20
C ASP A 82 2.44 0.50 14.79
N TRP A 83 2.15 -0.48 13.95
CA TRP A 83 3.13 -1.45 13.46
C TRP A 83 4.26 -0.78 12.70
N ILE A 84 3.96 0.04 11.69
CA ILE A 84 5.02 0.71 10.92
C ILE A 84 5.82 1.69 11.79
N ILE A 85 5.18 2.37 12.76
CA ILE A 85 5.86 3.31 13.65
C ILE A 85 6.85 2.57 14.56
N ASN A 86 6.41 1.46 15.20
CA ASN A 86 7.26 0.66 16.07
C ASN A 86 8.41 0.00 15.28
N GLU A 87 8.11 -0.59 14.12
CA GLU A 87 9.11 -1.30 13.35
C GLU A 87 10.08 -0.35 12.62
N PHE A 88 9.66 0.88 12.32
CA PHE A 88 10.58 1.93 11.88
C PHE A 88 11.51 2.36 13.01
N SER A 89 11.05 2.45 14.27
CA SER A 89 11.93 2.67 15.42
C SER A 89 12.97 1.56 15.58
N ASN A 90 12.56 0.29 15.40
CA ASN A 90 13.48 -0.84 15.41
C ASN A 90 14.49 -0.78 14.25
N PHE A 91 14.02 -0.37 13.07
CA PHE A 91 14.87 -0.17 11.89
C PHE A 91 15.93 0.93 12.13
N LEU A 92 15.56 2.06 12.72
CA LEU A 92 16.51 3.13 13.08
C LEU A 92 17.63 2.64 14.01
N LYS A 93 17.30 1.78 14.96
CA LYS A 93 18.28 1.25 15.95
C LYS A 93 19.25 0.22 15.38
N LYS A 94 18.84 -0.50 14.34
CA LYS A 94 19.55 -1.71 13.87
C LYS A 94 20.03 -1.64 12.42
N SER A 95 19.62 -0.66 11.64
CA SER A 95 20.05 -0.50 10.25
C SER A 95 21.39 0.24 10.16
N ASN A 96 22.07 0.06 9.03
CA ASN A 96 23.29 0.81 8.69
C ASN A 96 22.97 2.18 8.06
N LYS A 97 21.70 2.58 7.99
CA LYS A 97 21.29 3.86 7.43
C LYS A 97 21.53 4.99 8.41
N LYS A 98 22.10 6.09 7.91
CA LYS A 98 22.47 7.24 8.76
C LYS A 98 21.30 8.21 8.94
N ASN A 99 20.47 8.34 7.93
CA ASN A 99 19.38 9.32 7.91
C ASN A 99 18.13 8.79 7.20
N PRO A 100 17.55 7.66 7.66
CA PRO A 100 16.30 7.18 7.08
C PRO A 100 15.13 8.08 7.46
N LEU A 101 14.12 8.14 6.58
CA LEU A 101 12.97 9.02 6.72
C LEU A 101 11.66 8.24 6.55
N LEU A 102 10.76 8.37 7.52
CA LEU A 102 9.37 7.93 7.42
C LEU A 102 8.47 9.13 7.10
N ILE A 103 7.68 9.01 6.04
CA ILE A 103 6.73 10.03 5.59
C ILE A 103 5.32 9.54 5.90
N LEU A 104 4.59 10.29 6.72
CA LEU A 104 3.21 10.01 7.12
C LEU A 104 2.28 11.16 6.76
N PHE A 105 0.98 10.87 6.66
CA PHE A 105 -0.03 11.87 6.36
C PHE A 105 -0.88 12.19 7.59
N ASN A 106 -1.19 13.46 7.78
CA ASN A 106 -2.03 13.96 8.87
C ASN A 106 -3.52 13.70 8.56
N TYR A 107 -3.88 12.40 8.47
CA TYR A 107 -5.18 11.93 8.07
C TYR A 107 -5.63 10.72 8.90
N GLY A 108 -6.82 10.81 9.49
CA GLY A 108 -7.40 9.76 10.33
C GLY A 108 -7.62 10.18 11.78
N GLU A 109 -8.43 9.41 12.48
CA GLU A 109 -8.86 9.70 13.85
C GLU A 109 -7.71 9.57 14.85
N ASP A 110 -6.78 8.63 14.60
CA ASP A 110 -5.68 8.28 15.51
C ASP A 110 -4.35 8.98 15.19
N VAL A 111 -4.39 10.08 14.42
CA VAL A 111 -3.18 10.88 14.14
C VAL A 111 -2.52 11.38 15.43
N LYS A 112 -3.31 11.82 16.42
CA LYS A 112 -2.77 12.30 17.70
C LYS A 112 -2.05 11.18 18.44
N SER A 113 -2.62 9.99 18.46
CA SER A 113 -2.03 8.80 19.08
C SER A 113 -0.75 8.38 18.38
N SER A 114 -0.72 8.44 17.05
CA SER A 114 0.47 8.13 16.26
C SER A 114 1.61 9.12 16.51
N LYS A 115 1.30 10.42 16.63
CA LYS A 115 2.29 11.44 16.99
C LYS A 115 2.86 11.21 18.39
N LYS A 116 1.99 10.93 19.35
CA LYS A 116 2.40 10.61 20.73
C LYS A 116 3.33 9.40 20.75
N LEU A 117 3.00 8.31 20.04
CA LEU A 117 3.86 7.13 19.94
C LEU A 117 5.22 7.45 19.32
N ILE A 118 5.28 8.28 18.28
CA ILE A 118 6.53 8.73 17.65
C ILE A 118 7.40 9.51 18.63
N ASP A 119 6.81 10.39 19.43
CA ASP A 119 7.52 11.18 20.44
C ASP A 119 8.02 10.28 21.59
N GLU A 120 7.20 9.34 22.08
CA GLU A 120 7.58 8.35 23.10
C GLU A 120 8.74 7.44 22.65
N LEU A 121 8.79 7.10 21.36
CA LEU A 121 9.89 6.32 20.78
C LEU A 121 11.14 7.16 20.48
N GLY A 122 11.06 8.49 20.58
CA GLY A 122 12.18 9.41 20.34
C GLY A 122 12.60 9.52 18.87
N ILE A 123 11.69 9.24 17.91
CA ILE A 123 12.00 9.17 16.48
C ILE A 123 11.48 10.35 15.66
N SER A 124 11.01 11.42 16.31
CA SER A 124 10.38 12.59 15.66
C SER A 124 11.27 13.26 14.62
N ASN A 125 12.59 13.22 14.77
CA ASN A 125 13.55 13.78 13.81
C ASN A 125 13.57 13.01 12.46
N ASN A 126 13.19 11.74 12.48
CA ASN A 126 13.18 10.84 11.32
C ASN A 126 11.78 10.67 10.70
N VAL A 127 10.79 11.43 11.20
CA VAL A 127 9.41 11.40 10.69
C VAL A 127 9.00 12.77 10.19
N ILE A 128 8.36 12.81 9.03
CA ILE A 128 7.67 14.01 8.57
C ILE A 128 6.18 13.74 8.38
N TRP A 129 5.39 14.72 8.77
CA TRP A 129 3.94 14.70 8.60
C TRP A 129 3.54 15.61 7.46
N LEU A 130 2.83 15.06 6.49
CA LEU A 130 2.28 15.80 5.36
C LEU A 130 0.80 16.10 5.59
N PRO A 131 0.32 17.27 5.14
CA PRO A 131 -1.11 17.56 5.17
C PRO A 131 -1.86 16.70 4.13
N LEU A 132 -3.17 16.68 4.23
CA LEU A 132 -4.01 16.21 3.12
C LEU A 132 -3.70 17.04 1.87
N MET A 133 -3.60 16.36 0.74
CA MET A 133 -3.29 17.00 -0.54
C MET A 133 -3.96 16.27 -1.70
N GLU A 134 -4.02 16.93 -2.85
CA GLU A 134 -4.55 16.32 -4.07
C GLU A 134 -3.73 15.09 -4.47
N ARG A 135 -4.40 14.09 -5.03
CA ARG A 135 -3.79 12.82 -5.47
C ARG A 135 -2.54 13.00 -6.35
N LYS A 136 -2.54 14.00 -7.23
CA LYS A 136 -1.38 14.28 -8.09
C LYS A 136 -0.09 14.56 -7.31
N TYR A 137 -0.21 15.19 -6.14
CA TYR A 137 0.94 15.49 -5.27
C TYR A 137 1.37 14.26 -4.48
N ILE A 138 0.40 13.45 -4.02
CA ILE A 138 0.67 12.16 -3.38
C ILE A 138 1.43 11.26 -4.35
N THR A 139 0.97 11.14 -5.58
CA THR A 139 1.60 10.34 -6.63
C THR A 139 3.03 10.84 -6.93
N TRP A 140 3.25 12.15 -6.94
CA TRP A 140 4.58 12.71 -7.07
C TRP A 140 5.49 12.31 -5.92
N ILE A 141 5.03 12.40 -4.65
CA ILE A 141 5.82 11.98 -3.48
C ILE A 141 6.13 10.49 -3.55
N ILE A 142 5.15 9.63 -3.89
CA ILE A 142 5.38 8.19 -4.07
C ILE A 142 6.50 7.94 -5.10
N SER A 143 6.58 8.74 -6.16
CA SER A 143 7.63 8.56 -7.17
C SER A 143 9.05 8.84 -6.64
N LEU A 144 9.18 9.63 -5.59
CA LEU A 144 10.47 10.05 -5.00
C LEU A 144 10.98 9.13 -3.88
N VAL A 145 10.11 8.34 -3.25
CA VAL A 145 10.50 7.47 -2.13
C VAL A 145 11.03 6.12 -2.60
N ASP A 146 11.70 5.39 -1.70
CA ASP A 146 12.25 4.08 -1.99
C ASP A 146 11.22 2.97 -1.83
N VAL A 147 10.37 3.05 -0.79
CA VAL A 147 9.42 2.01 -0.39
C VAL A 147 8.09 2.63 -0.01
N GLY A 148 7.01 2.01 -0.43
CA GLY A 148 5.67 2.31 0.03
C GLY A 148 5.15 1.27 1.02
N VAL A 149 4.44 1.75 2.04
CA VAL A 149 3.83 0.92 3.08
C VAL A 149 2.32 1.13 3.07
N GLY A 150 1.59 0.05 2.93
CA GLY A 150 0.13 0.05 2.91
C GLY A 150 -0.48 -0.29 4.28
N GLU A 151 -1.62 -0.95 4.25
CA GLU A 151 -2.44 -1.29 5.40
C GLU A 151 -2.13 -2.71 5.89
N PHE A 152 -2.29 -2.94 7.19
CA PHE A 152 -2.02 -4.24 7.82
C PHE A 152 -3.31 -4.83 8.41
N TYR A 153 -4.25 -5.16 7.53
CA TYR A 153 -5.48 -5.83 7.94
C TYR A 153 -5.19 -7.23 8.48
N GLN A 154 -5.98 -7.62 9.48
CA GLN A 154 -6.01 -8.99 9.98
C GLN A 154 -7.25 -9.76 9.48
N VAL A 155 -7.78 -9.40 8.32
CA VAL A 155 -8.91 -10.07 7.69
C VAL A 155 -8.40 -11.00 6.60
N PRO A 156 -8.70 -12.30 6.68
CA PRO A 156 -8.24 -13.27 5.69
C PRO A 156 -8.67 -12.92 4.27
N ASN A 157 -7.76 -13.13 3.31
CA ASN A 157 -8.01 -12.98 1.88
C ASN A 157 -8.48 -11.58 1.46
N MET A 158 -8.03 -10.55 2.16
CA MET A 158 -8.35 -9.18 1.80
C MET A 158 -7.39 -8.65 0.74
N TYR A 159 -7.96 -8.16 -0.35
CA TYR A 159 -7.20 -7.49 -1.39
C TYR A 159 -6.79 -6.09 -0.93
N PHE A 160 -5.58 -5.66 -1.26
CA PHE A 160 -5.08 -4.34 -0.88
C PHE A 160 -5.92 -3.20 -1.49
N GLY A 161 -6.09 -2.13 -0.72
CA GLY A 161 -6.86 -0.94 -1.09
C GLY A 161 -6.16 -0.01 -2.09
N SER A 162 -6.68 1.21 -2.18
CA SER A 162 -6.17 2.25 -3.08
C SER A 162 -4.70 2.59 -2.83
N THR A 163 -4.28 2.65 -1.57
CA THR A 163 -2.91 2.97 -1.18
C THR A 163 -1.89 1.98 -1.73
N GLY A 164 -2.16 0.68 -1.61
CA GLY A 164 -1.31 -0.35 -2.19
C GLY A 164 -1.25 -0.28 -3.72
N SER A 165 -2.39 -0.05 -4.36
CA SER A 165 -2.48 0.10 -5.80
C SER A 165 -1.66 1.29 -6.32
N GLU A 166 -1.67 2.43 -5.62
CA GLU A 166 -0.90 3.62 -5.98
C GLU A 166 0.62 3.38 -5.90
N ILE A 167 1.06 2.63 -4.89
CA ILE A 167 2.46 2.27 -4.71
C ILE A 167 2.93 1.33 -5.83
N LEU A 168 2.16 0.26 -6.12
CA LEU A 168 2.48 -0.67 -7.23
C LEU A 168 2.50 0.06 -8.58
N ALA A 169 1.53 0.93 -8.81
CA ALA A 169 1.42 1.73 -10.02
C ALA A 169 2.61 2.67 -10.23
N ALA A 170 3.19 3.18 -9.13
CA ALA A 170 4.40 4.02 -9.17
C ALA A 170 5.69 3.19 -9.35
N GLY A 171 5.60 1.87 -9.41
CA GLY A 171 6.77 1.01 -9.55
C GLY A 171 7.65 0.98 -8.30
N LYS A 172 7.03 1.02 -7.13
CA LYS A 172 7.72 0.93 -5.85
C LYS A 172 7.46 -0.42 -5.19
N PRO A 173 8.41 -0.94 -4.39
CA PRO A 173 8.13 -2.05 -3.49
C PRO A 173 6.98 -1.69 -2.55
N LEU A 174 6.05 -2.60 -2.36
CA LEU A 174 4.91 -2.46 -1.47
C LEU A 174 5.03 -3.43 -0.31
N ILE A 175 5.14 -2.92 0.92
CA ILE A 175 5.00 -3.66 2.17
C ILE A 175 3.54 -3.54 2.61
N HIS A 176 2.81 -4.66 2.71
CA HIS A 176 1.36 -4.64 2.97
C HIS A 176 0.88 -5.92 3.64
N GLY A 177 -0.19 -5.83 4.43
CA GLY A 177 -0.91 -7.02 4.88
C GLY A 177 -1.42 -7.83 3.69
N PHE A 178 -0.92 -9.05 3.53
CA PHE A 178 -1.26 -9.90 2.40
C PHE A 178 -1.09 -11.36 2.80
N ASP A 179 -2.15 -12.12 2.79
CA ASP A 179 -2.20 -13.49 3.29
C ASP A 179 -2.66 -14.53 2.25
N PHE A 180 -2.87 -14.09 0.99
CA PHE A 180 -3.16 -15.04 -0.09
C PHE A 180 -1.97 -15.93 -0.40
N THR A 181 -2.22 -17.21 -0.56
CA THR A 181 -1.33 -18.06 -1.34
C THR A 181 -1.48 -17.76 -2.84
N ASP A 182 -0.47 -18.09 -3.64
CA ASP A 182 -0.52 -17.92 -5.11
C ASP A 182 -1.72 -18.63 -5.74
N ALA A 183 -2.06 -19.82 -5.23
CA ALA A 183 -3.17 -20.62 -5.70
C ALA A 183 -4.52 -19.97 -5.39
N GLU A 184 -4.72 -19.48 -4.17
CA GLU A 184 -5.94 -18.78 -3.75
C GLU A 184 -6.14 -17.51 -4.56
N PHE A 185 -5.10 -16.68 -4.69
CA PHE A 185 -5.17 -15.46 -5.47
C PHE A 185 -5.51 -15.75 -6.94
N LYS A 186 -4.85 -16.75 -7.53
CA LYS A 186 -5.10 -17.17 -8.91
C LYS A 186 -6.51 -17.69 -9.11
N ASN A 187 -7.03 -18.48 -8.18
CA ASN A 187 -8.41 -18.98 -8.21
C ASN A 187 -9.42 -17.85 -8.10
N GLN A 188 -9.16 -16.90 -7.20
CA GLN A 188 -10.11 -15.82 -6.95
C GLN A 188 -10.12 -14.76 -8.07
N PHE A 189 -8.98 -14.43 -8.65
CA PHE A 189 -8.84 -13.31 -9.59
C PHE A 189 -8.42 -13.71 -11.01
N ASN A 190 -8.16 -15.00 -11.26
CA ASN A 190 -7.66 -15.51 -12.54
C ASN A 190 -6.39 -14.80 -13.03
N MET A 191 -5.47 -14.52 -12.11
CA MET A 191 -4.17 -13.90 -12.37
C MET A 191 -3.17 -14.25 -11.27
N ASN A 192 -1.87 -14.10 -11.55
CA ASN A 192 -0.83 -14.24 -10.53
C ASN A 192 -0.92 -13.07 -9.52
N PRO A 193 -0.57 -13.29 -8.25
CA PRO A 193 -0.53 -12.22 -7.25
C PRO A 193 0.48 -11.13 -7.61
N PRO A 194 0.30 -9.91 -7.09
CA PRO A 194 1.29 -8.84 -7.20
C PRO A 194 2.55 -9.16 -6.38
N PRO A 195 3.70 -8.57 -6.71
CA PRO A 195 4.93 -8.74 -5.95
C PRO A 195 4.90 -7.92 -4.65
N VAL A 196 3.96 -8.25 -3.76
CA VAL A 196 3.82 -7.61 -2.44
C VAL A 196 4.78 -8.26 -1.46
N LEU A 197 5.42 -7.44 -0.65
CA LEU A 197 6.16 -7.87 0.53
C LEU A 197 5.15 -8.07 1.66
N ALA A 198 4.70 -9.31 1.79
CA ALA A 198 3.60 -9.70 2.66
C ALA A 198 3.93 -9.52 4.14
N VAL A 199 3.00 -8.95 4.90
CA VAL A 199 3.08 -8.76 6.34
C VAL A 199 1.93 -9.51 7.01
N GLN A 200 2.29 -10.49 7.83
CA GLN A 200 1.35 -11.23 8.67
C GLN A 200 1.45 -10.82 10.14
N LYS A 201 2.62 -10.33 10.55
CA LYS A 201 2.89 -9.80 11.89
C LYS A 201 3.79 -8.57 11.81
N SER A 202 3.76 -7.72 12.82
CA SER A 202 4.50 -6.46 12.88
C SER A 202 5.98 -6.61 12.49
N GLN A 203 6.67 -7.62 13.03
CA GLN A 203 8.10 -7.87 12.77
C GLN A 203 8.46 -8.10 11.29
N ASP A 204 7.52 -8.53 10.46
CA ASP A 204 7.78 -8.72 9.04
C ASP A 204 8.14 -7.40 8.37
N ILE A 205 7.56 -6.29 8.82
CA ILE A 205 7.86 -4.94 8.32
C ILE A 205 9.35 -4.62 8.51
N TYR A 206 9.86 -4.80 9.74
CA TYR A 206 11.28 -4.60 10.04
C TYR A 206 12.17 -5.45 9.12
N THR A 207 11.83 -6.73 8.97
CA THR A 207 12.59 -7.67 8.12
C THR A 207 12.63 -7.19 6.67
N HIS A 208 11.50 -6.76 6.13
CA HIS A 208 11.44 -6.22 4.77
C HIS A 208 12.23 -4.92 4.62
N LEU A 209 12.13 -3.99 5.58
CA LEU A 209 12.89 -2.73 5.55
C LEU A 209 14.41 -2.98 5.56
N ILE A 210 14.90 -3.88 6.41
CA ILE A 210 16.33 -4.26 6.46
C ILE A 210 16.77 -4.87 5.13
N ASN A 211 16.02 -5.82 4.59
CA ASN A 211 16.36 -6.50 3.34
C ASN A 211 16.42 -5.51 2.17
N LEU A 212 15.43 -4.64 2.03
CA LEU A 212 15.38 -3.63 0.97
C LEU A 212 16.50 -2.62 1.11
N SER A 213 16.76 -2.13 2.33
CA SER A 213 17.80 -1.12 2.57
C SER A 213 19.21 -1.65 2.30
N ASN A 214 19.44 -2.95 2.48
CA ASN A 214 20.73 -3.61 2.23
C ASN A 214 20.90 -4.08 0.79
N ASN A 215 19.81 -4.22 0.01
CA ASN A 215 19.88 -4.73 -1.35
C ASN A 215 19.11 -3.84 -2.34
N LEU A 216 19.75 -2.76 -2.77
CA LEU A 216 19.17 -1.78 -3.70
C LEU A 216 18.83 -2.39 -5.09
N ILE A 217 19.58 -3.39 -5.52
CA ILE A 217 19.33 -4.08 -6.80
C ILE A 217 18.00 -4.83 -6.71
N GLN A 218 17.81 -5.61 -5.66
CA GLN A 218 16.57 -6.33 -5.41
C GLN A 218 15.39 -5.37 -5.22
N MET A 219 15.58 -4.29 -4.47
CA MET A 219 14.57 -3.26 -4.27
C MET A 219 14.07 -2.68 -5.60
N LYS A 220 14.99 -2.29 -6.48
CA LYS A 220 14.67 -1.78 -7.82
C LYS A 220 13.96 -2.83 -8.67
N LYS A 221 14.40 -4.08 -8.62
CA LYS A 221 13.74 -5.19 -9.34
C LYS A 221 12.30 -5.37 -8.89
N ILE A 222 12.04 -5.40 -7.59
CA ILE A 222 10.67 -5.51 -7.04
C ILE A 222 9.81 -4.34 -7.54
N GLY A 223 10.34 -3.11 -7.53
CA GLY A 223 9.64 -1.95 -8.06
C GLY A 223 9.27 -2.09 -9.54
N VAL A 224 10.21 -2.57 -10.37
CA VAL A 224 9.95 -2.84 -11.80
C VAL A 224 8.85 -3.90 -11.97
N ASP A 225 8.90 -4.97 -11.18
CA ASP A 225 7.92 -6.05 -11.24
C ASP A 225 6.54 -5.58 -10.74
N SER A 226 6.50 -4.70 -9.73
CA SER A 226 5.28 -4.01 -9.26
C SER A 226 4.61 -3.23 -10.38
N LYS A 227 5.38 -2.42 -11.10
CA LYS A 227 4.87 -1.64 -12.23
C LYS A 227 4.35 -2.52 -13.36
N LYS A 228 5.11 -3.55 -13.75
CA LYS A 228 4.70 -4.51 -14.78
C LYS A 228 3.41 -5.23 -14.42
N TRP A 229 3.30 -5.68 -13.16
CA TRP A 229 2.11 -6.34 -12.69
C TRP A 229 0.90 -5.40 -12.73
N PHE A 230 1.06 -4.16 -12.25
CA PHE A 230 0.00 -3.15 -12.24
C PHE A 230 -0.46 -2.81 -13.66
N ASP A 231 0.45 -2.53 -14.57
CA ASP A 231 0.12 -2.17 -15.96
C ASP A 231 -0.62 -3.28 -16.70
N LYS A 232 -0.31 -4.55 -16.38
CA LYS A 232 -0.97 -5.71 -16.96
C LYS A 232 -2.35 -5.99 -16.37
N ASN A 233 -2.51 -5.82 -15.06
CA ASN A 233 -3.65 -6.35 -14.31
C ASN A 233 -4.58 -5.28 -13.74
N SER A 234 -4.16 -4.03 -13.75
CA SER A 234 -4.91 -2.88 -13.26
C SER A 234 -4.88 -1.75 -14.31
N GLY A 235 -5.42 -0.58 -14.00
CA GLY A 235 -5.40 0.56 -14.91
C GLY A 235 -5.84 0.21 -16.34
N ILE A 236 -4.99 0.53 -17.32
CA ILE A 236 -5.25 0.27 -18.75
C ILE A 236 -5.36 -1.23 -19.06
N GLY A 237 -4.54 -2.07 -18.44
CA GLY A 237 -4.59 -3.52 -18.64
C GLY A 237 -5.93 -4.11 -18.21
N LEU A 238 -6.46 -3.67 -17.07
CA LEU A 238 -7.77 -4.06 -16.59
C LEU A 238 -8.89 -3.54 -17.51
N SER A 239 -8.79 -2.30 -17.99
CA SER A 239 -9.77 -1.73 -18.93
C SER A 239 -9.87 -2.55 -20.22
N LYS A 240 -8.76 -3.05 -20.74
CA LYS A 240 -8.77 -3.97 -21.90
C LYS A 240 -9.48 -5.28 -21.59
N LYS A 241 -9.25 -5.87 -20.39
CA LYS A 241 -9.96 -7.09 -19.97
C LYS A 241 -11.48 -6.87 -19.89
N TYR A 242 -11.92 -5.73 -19.36
CA TYR A 242 -13.34 -5.37 -19.36
C TYR A 242 -13.92 -5.23 -20.78
N LEU A 243 -13.19 -4.57 -21.67
CA LEU A 243 -13.62 -4.43 -23.07
C LEU A 243 -13.78 -5.79 -23.76
N ASP A 244 -12.87 -6.73 -23.51
CA ASP A 244 -12.96 -8.09 -24.08
C ASP A 244 -14.17 -8.87 -23.52
N ILE A 245 -14.53 -8.67 -22.25
CA ILE A 245 -15.73 -9.25 -21.65
C ILE A 245 -16.98 -8.66 -22.31
N PHE A 246 -17.08 -7.33 -22.43
CA PHE A 246 -18.22 -6.69 -23.08
C PHE A 246 -18.42 -7.13 -24.53
N LYS A 247 -17.33 -7.30 -25.29
CA LYS A 247 -17.40 -7.85 -26.66
C LYS A 247 -17.92 -9.29 -26.71
N LYS A 248 -17.70 -10.10 -25.65
CA LYS A 248 -18.21 -11.48 -25.57
C LYS A 248 -19.68 -11.54 -25.18
N ILE A 249 -20.15 -10.59 -24.37
CA ILE A 249 -21.55 -10.53 -23.93
C ILE A 249 -22.46 -10.02 -25.06
N ASN A 250 -21.94 -9.17 -25.94
CA ASN A 250 -22.70 -8.58 -27.05
C ASN A 250 -22.66 -9.44 -28.34
N LYS A 251 -22.13 -10.65 -28.28
CA LYS A 251 -22.22 -11.68 -29.31
C LYS A 251 -23.27 -12.72 -28.93
#